data_aab4577bde1d793ca49b3639752d33a1
#
_entry.id   aab4577bde1d793ca49b3639752d33a1
#
_cell.length_a   1.000
_cell.length_b   1.000
_cell.length_c   1.000
_cell.angle_alpha   90.00
_cell.angle_beta   90.00
_cell.angle_gamma   90.00
#
_symmetry.space_group_name_H-M   'P 1'
#
loop_
_entity.id
_entity.type
_entity.pdbx_description
1 polymer ?
#
loop_
_entity_poly.entity_id
_entity_poly.type
_entity_poly.pdbx_seq_one_letter_code
_entity_poly.pdbx_strand_id
1 'polypeptide(L)'
;ALVWRENGKHLEVLLVHRPRYDDWSIPKGKVDPCESVRTCAVREVAEETGVQVILGQPLSRVRYTIGGGARKEVHYWAARVAPGSSAAVAARAAVKPASTKEIDDVEWLRVGQARKRLTYSYDRDLLGELVDLWEDGKLDTWTLVLVRHGRAVKRSVWDRPKERDKETDEATRPLTH
;
A
#
# COMPACT_ATOMS: atom_id res chain seq x y z
N ALA A 1 2.25 2.26 -4.31
CA ALA A 1 3.16 1.25 -3.75
C ALA A 1 3.98 0.59 -4.87
N LEU A 2 5.17 0.09 -4.56
CA LEU A 2 6.01 -0.68 -5.49
C LEU A 2 5.60 -2.15 -5.40
N VAL A 3 4.82 -2.58 -6.40
CA VAL A 3 4.28 -3.95 -6.46
C VAL A 3 5.32 -4.87 -7.07
N TRP A 4 5.57 -5.99 -6.39
CA TRP A 4 6.56 -6.96 -6.80
C TRP A 4 6.01 -8.39 -6.83
N ARG A 5 6.67 -9.24 -7.61
CA ARG A 5 6.45 -10.69 -7.64
C ARG A 5 7.74 -11.43 -7.98
N GLU A 6 7.80 -12.70 -7.62
CA GLU A 6 8.82 -13.60 -8.13
C GLU A 6 8.30 -14.36 -9.35
N ASN A 7 9.09 -14.38 -10.40
CA ASN A 7 8.85 -15.17 -11.60
C ASN A 7 10.06 -16.08 -11.84
N GLY A 8 9.97 -17.31 -11.32
CA GLY A 8 11.09 -18.21 -11.20
C GLY A 8 12.16 -17.65 -10.26
N LYS A 9 13.35 -17.39 -10.78
CA LYS A 9 14.48 -16.79 -10.03
C LYS A 9 14.59 -15.24 -10.21
N HIS A 10 13.60 -14.63 -10.82
CA HIS A 10 13.66 -13.21 -11.17
C HIS A 10 12.66 -12.41 -10.36
N LEU A 11 13.13 -11.30 -9.82
CA LEU A 11 12.27 -10.27 -9.24
C LEU A 11 11.71 -9.42 -10.39
N GLU A 12 10.39 -9.29 -10.41
CA GLU A 12 9.65 -8.42 -11.33
C GLU A 12 8.85 -7.38 -10.53
N VAL A 13 8.72 -6.20 -11.10
CA VAL A 13 7.94 -5.10 -10.53
C VAL A 13 6.91 -4.58 -11.54
N LEU A 14 5.80 -4.07 -11.02
CA LEU A 14 4.72 -3.50 -11.80
C LEU A 14 4.91 -1.99 -11.93
N LEU A 15 4.98 -1.52 -13.16
CA LEU A 15 5.05 -0.09 -13.49
C LEU A 15 3.83 0.34 -14.28
N VAL A 16 3.51 1.62 -14.22
CA VAL A 16 2.43 2.27 -14.95
C VAL A 16 2.96 3.34 -15.89
N HIS A 17 2.38 3.44 -17.07
CA HIS A 17 2.61 4.53 -18.02
C HIS A 17 1.50 5.58 -17.90
N ARG A 18 1.90 6.86 -17.80
CA ARG A 18 1.01 7.99 -17.69
C ARG A 18 1.06 8.84 -18.96
N PRO A 19 0.08 8.72 -19.86
CA PRO A 19 0.12 9.37 -21.17
C PRO A 19 0.19 10.90 -21.09
N ARG A 20 -0.39 11.50 -20.07
CA ARG A 20 -0.34 12.97 -19.86
C ARG A 20 1.08 13.51 -19.67
N TYR A 21 1.96 12.71 -19.08
CA TYR A 21 3.34 13.08 -18.76
C TYR A 21 4.36 12.36 -19.63
N ASP A 22 3.91 11.38 -20.41
CA ASP A 22 4.75 10.46 -21.19
C ASP A 22 5.86 9.85 -20.32
N ASP A 23 5.45 9.34 -19.15
CA ASP A 23 6.39 8.81 -18.16
C ASP A 23 5.99 7.42 -17.64
N TRP A 24 7.00 6.67 -17.21
CA TRP A 24 6.86 5.42 -16.50
C TRP A 24 7.20 5.61 -15.03
N SER A 25 6.33 5.19 -14.16
CA SER A 25 6.49 5.39 -12.71
C SER A 25 5.88 4.25 -11.88
N ILE A 26 6.17 4.29 -10.59
CA ILE A 26 5.54 3.44 -9.58
C ILE A 26 4.10 3.96 -9.33
N PRO A 27 3.07 3.06 -9.25
CA PRO A 27 1.69 3.44 -8.96
C PRO A 27 1.57 4.30 -7.70
N LYS A 28 0.90 5.45 -7.79
CA LYS A 28 0.72 6.40 -6.69
C LYS A 28 -0.36 7.43 -6.98
N GLY A 29 -1.04 7.88 -5.98
CA GLY A 29 -2.00 8.96 -6.10
C GLY A 29 -2.14 9.82 -4.85
N LYS A 30 -3.26 10.50 -4.70
CA LYS A 30 -3.55 11.45 -3.63
C LYS A 30 -4.39 10.81 -2.55
N VAL A 31 -4.07 11.15 -1.31
CA VAL A 31 -4.89 10.74 -0.15
C VAL A 31 -6.22 11.49 -0.19
N ASP A 32 -7.32 10.76 -0.10
CA ASP A 32 -8.66 11.32 -0.01
C ASP A 32 -8.97 11.83 1.40
N PRO A 33 -9.98 12.71 1.57
CA PRO A 33 -10.42 13.14 2.89
C PRO A 33 -10.75 11.95 3.80
N CYS A 34 -10.21 11.95 5.02
CA CYS A 34 -10.39 10.89 6.02
C CYS A 34 -9.77 9.52 5.65
N GLU A 35 -8.98 9.44 4.60
CA GLU A 35 -8.26 8.23 4.21
C GLU A 35 -6.88 8.15 4.87
N SER A 36 -6.45 6.95 5.27
CA SER A 36 -5.07 6.75 5.69
C SER A 36 -4.13 6.61 4.49
N VAL A 37 -2.85 7.00 4.65
CA VAL A 37 -1.85 6.86 3.57
C VAL A 37 -1.65 5.41 3.13
N ARG A 38 -1.89 4.42 4.00
CA ARG A 38 -1.83 2.99 3.66
C ARG A 38 -3.03 2.56 2.83
N THR A 39 -4.23 3.00 3.21
CA THR A 39 -5.47 2.75 2.45
C THR A 39 -5.36 3.34 1.05
N CYS A 40 -4.91 4.59 0.96
CA CYS A 40 -4.62 5.26 -0.30
C CYS A 40 -3.65 4.44 -1.18
N ALA A 41 -2.55 3.95 -0.62
CA ALA A 41 -1.58 3.18 -1.39
C ALA A 41 -2.17 1.89 -2.00
N VAL A 42 -3.07 1.21 -1.28
CA VAL A 42 -3.78 0.01 -1.79
C VAL A 42 -4.82 0.39 -2.84
N ARG A 43 -5.62 1.43 -2.58
CA ARG A 43 -6.66 1.92 -3.50
C ARG A 43 -6.05 2.36 -4.82
N GLU A 44 -5.01 3.20 -4.78
CA GLU A 44 -4.37 3.73 -5.99
C GLU A 44 -3.73 2.62 -6.85
N VAL A 45 -3.11 1.60 -6.24
CA VAL A 45 -2.64 0.44 -7.01
C VAL A 45 -3.81 -0.25 -7.70
N ALA A 46 -4.93 -0.47 -7.00
CA ALA A 46 -6.11 -1.11 -7.58
C ALA A 46 -6.73 -0.28 -8.71
N GLU A 47 -6.82 1.04 -8.53
CA GLU A 47 -7.39 1.96 -9.53
C GLU A 47 -6.49 2.10 -10.76
N GLU A 48 -5.19 2.25 -10.59
CA GLU A 48 -4.24 2.42 -11.69
C GLU A 48 -3.93 1.11 -12.41
N THR A 49 -3.95 -0.03 -11.73
CA THR A 49 -3.47 -1.31 -12.30
C THR A 49 -4.51 -2.43 -12.32
N GLY A 50 -5.61 -2.31 -11.61
CA GLY A 50 -6.58 -3.40 -11.40
C GLY A 50 -6.09 -4.50 -10.44
N VAL A 51 -4.91 -4.33 -9.81
CA VAL A 51 -4.29 -5.35 -8.95
C VAL A 51 -4.59 -5.07 -7.48
N GLN A 52 -5.10 -6.07 -6.76
CA GLN A 52 -5.25 -6.02 -5.31
C GLN A 52 -3.95 -6.41 -4.63
N VAL A 53 -3.50 -5.64 -3.65
CA VAL A 53 -2.20 -5.84 -3.00
C VAL A 53 -2.28 -5.88 -1.49
N ILE A 54 -1.27 -6.52 -0.90
CA ILE A 54 -0.97 -6.47 0.54
C ILE A 54 0.34 -5.70 0.69
N LEU A 55 0.31 -4.65 1.52
CA LEU A 55 1.50 -3.86 1.84
C LEU A 55 2.42 -4.64 2.77
N GLY A 56 3.68 -4.69 2.41
CA GLY A 56 4.78 -5.24 3.21
C GLY A 56 5.63 -4.14 3.86
N GLN A 57 6.94 -4.23 3.68
CA GLN A 57 7.92 -3.27 4.23
C GLN A 57 7.67 -1.85 3.72
N PRO A 58 7.72 -0.83 4.60
CA PRO A 58 7.78 0.54 4.16
C PRO A 58 9.10 0.80 3.44
N LEU A 59 9.03 1.57 2.35
CA LEU A 59 10.19 2.08 1.62
C LEU A 59 10.40 3.55 1.96
N SER A 60 11.52 4.11 1.51
CA SER A 60 11.85 5.50 1.71
C SER A 60 10.77 6.44 1.16
N ARG A 61 10.58 7.58 1.85
CA ARG A 61 9.66 8.61 1.42
C ARG A 61 10.34 9.52 0.42
N VAL A 62 9.61 9.86 -0.62
CA VAL A 62 10.08 10.84 -1.63
C VAL A 62 9.48 12.20 -1.32
N ARG A 63 10.32 13.24 -1.26
CA ARG A 63 9.91 14.62 -1.00
C ARG A 63 10.40 15.51 -2.12
N TYR A 64 9.50 16.33 -2.67
CA TYR A 64 9.83 17.33 -3.67
C TYR A 64 8.90 18.53 -3.60
N THR A 65 9.36 19.64 -4.18
CA THR A 65 8.56 20.86 -4.28
C THR A 65 7.86 20.88 -5.64
N ILE A 66 6.56 21.16 -5.62
CA ILE A 66 5.75 21.37 -6.82
C ILE A 66 5.56 22.85 -7.11
N GLY A 67 5.00 23.19 -8.29
CA GLY A 67 4.71 24.57 -8.68
C GLY A 67 3.96 25.32 -7.58
N GLY A 68 4.36 26.58 -7.32
CA GLY A 68 3.82 27.38 -6.24
C GLY A 68 4.48 27.16 -4.86
N GLY A 69 5.58 26.41 -4.77
CA GLY A 69 6.35 26.22 -3.53
C GLY A 69 5.75 25.20 -2.55
N ALA A 70 4.66 24.54 -2.90
CA ALA A 70 4.06 23.51 -2.07
C ALA A 70 4.94 22.24 -2.00
N ARG A 71 5.13 21.72 -0.78
CA ARG A 71 5.88 20.47 -0.57
C ARG A 71 4.96 19.28 -0.78
N LYS A 72 5.41 18.30 -1.59
CA LYS A 72 4.77 17.01 -1.75
C LYS A 72 5.61 15.94 -1.08
N GLU A 73 4.99 15.12 -0.25
CA GLU A 73 5.58 13.93 0.33
C GLU A 73 4.81 12.71 -0.18
N VAL A 74 5.53 11.72 -0.70
CA VAL A 74 4.96 10.46 -1.19
C VAL A 74 5.52 9.33 -0.35
N HIS A 75 4.61 8.51 0.18
CA HIS A 75 4.92 7.33 0.98
C HIS A 75 4.87 6.08 0.11
N TYR A 76 5.86 5.22 0.23
CA TYR A 76 5.95 3.99 -0.53
C TYR A 76 6.07 2.76 0.37
N TRP A 77 5.59 1.65 -0.13
CA TRP A 77 5.72 0.32 0.46
C TRP A 77 6.06 -0.69 -0.63
N ALA A 78 6.86 -1.70 -0.30
CA ALA A 78 6.88 -2.93 -1.06
C ALA A 78 5.52 -3.60 -0.90
N ALA A 79 4.93 -4.11 -1.99
CA ALA A 79 3.60 -4.70 -1.95
C ALA A 79 3.54 -5.96 -2.80
N ARG A 80 2.85 -7.00 -2.32
CA ARG A 80 2.59 -8.24 -3.06
C ARG A 80 1.15 -8.28 -3.55
N VAL A 81 0.92 -8.99 -4.65
CA VAL A 81 -0.43 -9.30 -5.11
C VAL A 81 -1.16 -10.13 -4.05
N ALA A 82 -2.37 -9.71 -3.68
CA ALA A 82 -3.17 -10.39 -2.67
C ALA A 82 -3.56 -11.81 -3.12
N PRO A 83 -3.35 -12.87 -2.30
CA PRO A 83 -3.74 -14.22 -2.63
C PRO A 83 -5.26 -14.33 -2.85
N GLY A 84 -5.69 -15.15 -3.81
CA GLY A 84 -7.09 -15.46 -4.05
C GLY A 84 -7.92 -14.35 -4.70
N SER A 85 -7.32 -13.21 -5.03
CA SER A 85 -8.00 -12.20 -5.84
C SER A 85 -8.05 -12.64 -7.31
N SER A 86 -9.12 -12.28 -8.03
CA SER A 86 -9.15 -12.42 -9.50
C SER A 86 -7.95 -11.71 -10.15
N ALA A 87 -7.40 -10.71 -9.48
CA ALA A 87 -6.16 -10.04 -9.81
C ALA A 87 -4.91 -10.94 -9.66
N ALA A 88 -4.90 -11.98 -8.82
CA ALA A 88 -3.80 -12.96 -8.79
C ALA A 88 -3.76 -13.80 -10.09
N VAL A 89 -4.91 -13.99 -10.72
CA VAL A 89 -5.02 -14.62 -12.06
C VAL A 89 -4.63 -13.58 -13.13
N ALA A 90 -5.06 -12.35 -13.00
CA ALA A 90 -4.72 -11.25 -13.91
C ALA A 90 -3.24 -10.86 -13.82
N ALA A 91 -2.58 -11.03 -12.67
CA ALA A 91 -1.12 -10.81 -12.54
C ALA A 91 -0.28 -11.81 -13.36
N ARG A 92 -0.88 -12.87 -13.87
CA ARG A 92 -0.27 -13.82 -14.82
C ARG A 92 -0.54 -13.45 -16.28
N ALA A 93 -1.56 -12.65 -16.55
CA ALA A 93 -1.92 -12.13 -17.86
C ALA A 93 -1.45 -10.67 -18.00
N ALA A 94 -1.57 -10.12 -19.21
CA ALA A 94 -1.37 -8.70 -19.43
C ALA A 94 -2.35 -7.90 -18.55
N VAL A 95 -1.83 -7.06 -17.67
CA VAL A 95 -2.64 -6.21 -16.78
C VAL A 95 -3.23 -5.10 -17.65
N LYS A 96 -4.54 -4.89 -17.57
CA LYS A 96 -5.19 -3.75 -18.22
C LYS A 96 -5.40 -2.65 -17.18
N PRO A 97 -5.05 -1.39 -17.48
CA PRO A 97 -5.31 -0.28 -16.58
C PRO A 97 -6.80 -0.14 -16.30
N ALA A 98 -7.15 0.16 -15.06
CA ALA A 98 -8.54 0.42 -14.67
C ALA A 98 -9.02 1.80 -15.16
N SER A 99 -8.10 2.76 -15.36
CA SER A 99 -8.36 4.10 -15.87
C SER A 99 -7.52 4.39 -17.10
N THR A 100 -8.17 4.46 -18.28
CA THR A 100 -7.49 4.78 -19.56
C THR A 100 -7.14 6.26 -19.75
N LYS A 101 -7.62 7.15 -18.87
CA LYS A 101 -7.33 8.61 -18.96
C LYS A 101 -6.05 9.00 -18.22
N GLU A 102 -5.75 8.33 -17.11
CA GLU A 102 -4.58 8.60 -16.29
C GLU A 102 -3.45 7.61 -16.56
N ILE A 103 -3.81 6.34 -16.80
CA ILE A 103 -2.90 5.23 -17.08
C ILE A 103 -3.37 4.56 -18.36
N ASP A 104 -2.51 4.42 -19.34
CA ASP A 104 -2.79 3.73 -20.60
C ASP A 104 -2.04 2.41 -20.76
N ASP A 105 -0.97 2.20 -19.98
CA ASP A 105 -0.21 0.94 -19.99
C ASP A 105 0.27 0.53 -18.59
N VAL A 106 0.32 -0.78 -18.37
CA VAL A 106 0.78 -1.40 -17.12
C VAL A 106 1.62 -2.63 -17.44
N GLU A 107 2.87 -2.64 -17.04
CA GLU A 107 3.80 -3.70 -17.37
C GLU A 107 4.46 -4.32 -16.13
N TRP A 108 4.58 -5.66 -16.14
CA TRP A 108 5.50 -6.39 -15.28
C TRP A 108 6.87 -6.44 -15.92
N LEU A 109 7.86 -5.85 -15.26
CA LEU A 109 9.23 -5.75 -15.78
C LEU A 109 10.22 -6.35 -14.78
N ARG A 110 11.21 -7.09 -15.31
CA ARG A 110 12.36 -7.48 -14.51
C ARG A 110 13.11 -6.24 -14.04
N VAL A 111 13.75 -6.32 -12.87
CA VAL A 111 14.47 -5.20 -12.24
C VAL A 111 15.34 -4.42 -13.23
N GLY A 112 16.14 -5.12 -14.05
CA GLY A 112 17.03 -4.45 -15.03
C GLY A 112 16.28 -3.69 -16.12
N GLN A 113 15.11 -4.17 -16.53
CA GLN A 113 14.23 -3.51 -17.51
C GLN A 113 13.49 -2.34 -16.85
N ALA A 114 12.95 -2.55 -15.66
CA ALA A 114 12.27 -1.53 -14.87
C ALA A 114 13.18 -0.33 -14.59
N ARG A 115 14.45 -0.57 -14.20
CA ARG A 115 15.46 0.48 -13.95
C ARG A 115 15.69 1.37 -15.18
N LYS A 116 15.67 0.79 -16.38
CA LYS A 116 15.81 1.53 -17.66
C LYS A 116 14.54 2.26 -18.06
N ARG A 117 13.37 1.68 -17.73
CA ARG A 117 12.07 2.22 -18.09
C ARG A 117 11.64 3.38 -17.19
N LEU A 118 11.93 3.32 -15.89
CA LEU A 118 11.58 4.35 -14.92
C LEU A 118 12.14 5.73 -15.32
N THR A 119 11.26 6.70 -15.39
CA THR A 119 11.59 8.07 -15.82
C THR A 119 12.34 8.83 -14.74
N TYR A 120 11.97 8.66 -13.47
CA TYR A 120 12.50 9.45 -12.36
C TYR A 120 13.61 8.74 -11.59
N SER A 121 14.62 9.48 -11.14
CA SER A 121 15.73 8.94 -10.35
C SER A 121 15.24 8.39 -9.00
N TYR A 122 14.36 9.10 -8.33
CA TYR A 122 13.82 8.66 -7.03
C TYR A 122 13.02 7.34 -7.12
N ASP A 123 12.35 7.05 -8.25
CA ASP A 123 11.70 5.76 -8.46
C ASP A 123 12.75 4.64 -8.66
N ARG A 124 13.89 4.95 -9.28
CA ARG A 124 15.03 4.03 -9.40
C ARG A 124 15.72 3.76 -8.08
N ASP A 125 15.78 4.76 -7.19
CA ASP A 125 16.32 4.60 -5.84
C ASP A 125 15.44 3.67 -5.00
N LEU A 126 14.11 3.85 -5.06
CA LEU A 126 13.13 2.94 -4.44
C LEU A 126 13.20 1.51 -4.99
N LEU A 127 13.44 1.36 -6.30
CA LEU A 127 13.66 0.05 -6.90
C LEU A 127 14.97 -0.59 -6.38
N GLY A 128 16.01 0.20 -6.14
CA GLY A 128 17.24 -0.26 -5.49
C GLY A 128 16.98 -0.79 -4.09
N GLU A 129 16.29 0.00 -3.26
CA GLU A 129 15.90 -0.40 -1.91
C GLU A 129 15.07 -1.70 -1.89
N LEU A 130 14.15 -1.87 -2.84
CA LEU A 130 13.39 -3.11 -2.98
C LEU A 130 14.29 -4.31 -3.29
N VAL A 131 15.28 -4.12 -4.18
CA VAL A 131 16.24 -5.18 -4.53
C VAL A 131 17.08 -5.58 -3.33
N ASP A 132 17.57 -4.62 -2.56
CA ASP A 132 18.34 -4.88 -1.33
C ASP A 132 17.51 -5.70 -0.33
N LEU A 133 16.22 -5.35 -0.15
CA LEU A 133 15.30 -6.11 0.70
C LEU A 133 15.05 -7.53 0.17
N TRP A 134 15.02 -7.72 -1.14
CA TRP A 134 14.86 -9.04 -1.75
C TRP A 134 16.09 -9.91 -1.57
N GLU A 135 17.28 -9.37 -1.83
CA GLU A 135 18.56 -10.06 -1.65
C GLU A 135 18.81 -10.43 -0.19
N ASP A 136 18.36 -9.60 0.75
CA ASP A 136 18.39 -9.87 2.19
C ASP A 136 17.30 -10.85 2.68
N GLY A 137 16.39 -11.30 1.80
CA GLY A 137 15.25 -12.15 2.17
C GLY A 137 14.21 -11.48 3.06
N LYS A 138 14.14 -10.13 3.03
CA LYS A 138 13.26 -9.31 3.89
C LYS A 138 11.96 -8.87 3.23
N LEU A 139 11.72 -9.22 1.95
CA LEU A 139 10.47 -8.88 1.26
C LEU A 139 9.29 -9.73 1.72
N ASP A 140 9.53 -10.98 2.07
CA ASP A 140 8.49 -11.85 2.61
C ASP A 140 8.20 -11.48 4.05
N THR A 141 7.12 -10.74 4.22
CA THR A 141 6.65 -10.30 5.53
C THR A 141 5.26 -10.86 5.83
N TRP A 142 4.99 -11.05 7.10
CA TRP A 142 3.67 -11.37 7.62
C TRP A 142 3.26 -10.35 8.67
N THR A 143 1.96 -10.14 8.83
CA THR A 143 1.44 -9.17 9.79
C THR A 143 1.20 -9.84 11.13
N LEU A 144 1.89 -9.37 12.16
CA LEU A 144 1.59 -9.73 13.55
C LEU A 144 0.67 -8.66 14.14
N VAL A 145 -0.53 -9.04 14.49
CA VAL A 145 -1.48 -8.17 15.19
C VAL A 145 -1.48 -8.54 16.68
N LEU A 146 -0.96 -7.64 17.50
CA LEU A 146 -1.01 -7.77 18.96
C LEU A 146 -2.23 -6.99 19.46
N VAL A 147 -3.21 -7.71 19.98
CA VAL A 147 -4.42 -7.12 20.55
C VAL A 147 -4.35 -7.18 22.06
N ARG A 148 -4.43 -6.03 22.71
CA ARG A 148 -4.58 -5.92 24.15
C ARG A 148 -5.94 -5.27 24.43
N HIS A 149 -6.72 -5.86 25.35
CA HIS A 149 -7.94 -5.22 25.81
C HIS A 149 -7.63 -3.87 26.47
N GLY A 150 -8.49 -2.89 26.26
CA GLY A 150 -8.43 -1.61 26.94
C GLY A 150 -8.69 -1.79 28.44
N ARG A 151 -8.29 -0.79 29.25
CA ARG A 151 -8.65 -0.75 30.65
C ARG A 151 -10.15 -0.43 30.76
N ALA A 152 -10.95 -1.40 31.19
CA ALA A 152 -12.37 -1.18 31.41
C ALA A 152 -12.61 -0.48 32.75
N VAL A 153 -13.73 0.21 32.89
CA VAL A 153 -14.22 0.77 34.16
C VAL A 153 -14.27 -0.37 35.21
N LYS A 154 -13.79 -0.10 36.42
CA LYS A 154 -13.81 -1.11 37.49
C LYS A 154 -15.24 -1.64 37.69
N ARG A 155 -15.40 -2.97 37.88
CA ARG A 155 -16.70 -3.61 38.05
C ARG A 155 -17.51 -2.97 39.21
N SER A 156 -16.87 -2.64 40.33
CA SER A 156 -17.49 -1.97 41.46
C SER A 156 -18.04 -0.56 41.15
N VAL A 157 -17.54 0.09 40.09
CA VAL A 157 -18.06 1.37 39.60
C VAL A 157 -19.14 1.16 38.55
N TRP A 158 -18.97 0.18 37.68
CA TRP A 158 -19.91 -0.19 36.63
C TRP A 158 -21.25 -0.71 37.19
N ASP A 159 -21.20 -1.52 38.24
CA ASP A 159 -22.38 -2.13 38.84
C ASP A 159 -23.20 -1.15 39.72
N ARG A 160 -22.82 0.14 39.80
CA ARG A 160 -23.60 1.14 40.55
C ARG A 160 -24.91 1.44 39.81
N PRO A 161 -26.08 1.46 40.52
CA PRO A 161 -27.40 1.62 39.92
C PRO A 161 -27.58 2.90 39.07
N LYS A 162 -26.76 3.92 39.28
CA LYS A 162 -26.82 5.21 38.59
C LYS A 162 -26.05 5.22 37.25
N GLU A 163 -25.25 4.21 36.97
CA GLU A 163 -24.36 4.13 35.79
C GLU A 163 -24.77 3.00 34.86
N ARG A 164 -25.85 2.30 35.15
CA ARG A 164 -26.31 1.14 34.40
C ARG A 164 -27.68 1.43 33.80
N ASP A 165 -27.74 1.62 32.49
CA ASP A 165 -28.98 1.49 31.74
C ASP A 165 -29.40 0.03 31.72
N LYS A 166 -30.73 -0.25 31.84
CA LYS A 166 -31.28 -1.59 32.01
C LYS A 166 -30.97 -2.59 30.87
N GLU A 167 -30.28 -2.15 29.80
CA GLU A 167 -29.95 -2.96 28.63
C GLU A 167 -28.44 -3.23 28.45
N THR A 168 -27.58 -2.81 29.39
CA THR A 168 -26.13 -2.97 29.19
C THR A 168 -25.60 -4.26 29.79
N ASP A 169 -25.16 -5.16 28.93
CA ASP A 169 -24.41 -6.37 29.25
C ASP A 169 -22.94 -6.02 29.60
N GLU A 170 -22.22 -6.91 30.28
CA GLU A 170 -20.80 -6.83 30.60
C GLU A 170 -19.95 -6.53 29.36
N ALA A 171 -20.39 -7.02 28.18
CA ALA A 171 -19.75 -6.75 26.87
C ALA A 171 -19.73 -5.26 26.48
N THR A 172 -20.63 -4.45 27.02
CA THR A 172 -20.77 -3.03 26.74
C THR A 172 -20.10 -2.11 27.75
N ARG A 173 -19.43 -2.67 28.76
CA ARG A 173 -18.73 -1.89 29.79
C ARG A 173 -17.68 -0.97 29.16
N PRO A 174 -17.78 0.38 29.38
CA PRO A 174 -16.93 1.32 28.71
C PRO A 174 -15.47 1.18 29.14
N LEU A 175 -14.57 1.51 28.20
CA LEU A 175 -13.14 1.62 28.46
C LEU A 175 -12.83 2.94 29.14
N THR A 176 -11.83 2.96 30.02
CA THR A 176 -11.29 4.19 30.59
C THR A 176 -10.31 4.81 29.61
N HIS A 177 -10.37 6.12 29.46
CA HIS A 177 -9.37 6.90 28.73
C HIS A 177 -8.02 6.94 29.44
#